data_a055ed0ad4d2b337030898d7a7df407b
#
_entry.id   a055ed0ad4d2b337030898d7a7df407b
#
_cell.length_a   1.000
_cell.length_b   1.000
_cell.length_c   1.000
_cell.angle_alpha   90.00
_cell.angle_beta   90.00
_cell.angle_gamma   90.00
#
_symmetry.space_group_name_H-M   'P 1'
#
loop_
_entity.id
_entity.type
_entity.pdbx_description
1 polymer ?
#
loop_
_entity_poly.entity_id
_entity_poly.type
_entity_poly.pdbx_seq_one_letter_code
_entity_poly.pdbx_strand_id
1 'polypeptide(L)'
;MKILLQHKIFIGYFLLMAIIGSMVAIVLHERSRVQKIENESIAIFQTQHNINTTHRYVTTLVTYGESVMVWNDEDSGAYRERRVRTDSMLQTLRTQCKDFIQPEQIDSLRTLLAAKEDHLFQIMEATREQKKTDSLLFHQKPTVTTQTTTRTVTRKKKGIAGFFGGKETVQMPVVTTRQTAPDKELISLLNKRKRDIETYTDSLRLCNRELNRKLRLLITSLDEQTWNAFRSKEERLKASYEHSTLVITGLIIFSIILLFISYLVIQRDIKVKAKNRKHLEETIEQNIALLETLSLIHI
;
A
#
# COMPACT_ATOMS: atom_id res chain seq x y z
N MET A 1 25.25 55.85 -48.31
CA MET A 1 24.92 55.85 -46.86
C MET A 1 23.62 55.22 -46.50
N LYS A 2 22.54 55.26 -47.25
CA LYS A 2 21.23 54.66 -46.96
C LYS A 2 21.25 53.09 -46.84
N ILE A 3 22.02 52.42 -47.69
CA ILE A 3 22.13 50.94 -47.71
C ILE A 3 22.77 50.38 -46.41
N LEU A 4 23.77 51.06 -45.87
CA LEU A 4 24.44 50.66 -44.64
C LEU A 4 23.50 50.77 -43.39
N LEU A 5 22.59 51.73 -43.39
CA LEU A 5 21.62 51.90 -42.30
C LEU A 5 20.53 50.83 -42.30
N GLN A 6 20.01 50.50 -43.51
CA GLN A 6 19.04 49.42 -43.66
C GLN A 6 19.58 48.06 -43.21
N HIS A 7 20.86 47.75 -43.58
CA HIS A 7 21.49 46.52 -43.13
C HIS A 7 21.70 46.45 -41.62
N LYS A 8 22.06 47.55 -40.94
CA LYS A 8 22.19 47.59 -39.48
C LYS A 8 20.85 47.34 -38.78
N ILE A 9 19.77 47.92 -39.28
CA ILE A 9 18.44 47.73 -38.74
C ILE A 9 17.97 46.27 -38.96
N PHE A 10 18.19 45.71 -40.15
CA PHE A 10 17.85 44.36 -40.48
C PHE A 10 18.62 43.35 -39.61
N ILE A 11 19.93 43.53 -39.42
CA ILE A 11 20.76 42.70 -38.54
C ILE A 11 20.24 42.77 -37.08
N GLY A 12 19.87 43.98 -36.59
CA GLY A 12 19.34 44.16 -35.24
C GLY A 12 18.02 43.39 -35.02
N TYR A 13 17.10 43.47 -35.97
CA TYR A 13 15.85 42.69 -35.91
C TYR A 13 16.06 41.20 -36.04
N PHE A 14 16.97 40.75 -36.91
CA PHE A 14 17.31 39.34 -37.08
C PHE A 14 17.93 38.76 -35.80
N LEU A 15 18.83 39.49 -35.17
CA LEU A 15 19.46 39.09 -33.92
C LEU A 15 18.42 39.03 -32.77
N LEU A 16 17.49 39.98 -32.72
CA LEU A 16 16.40 39.99 -31.73
C LEU A 16 15.46 38.81 -31.96
N MET A 17 15.07 38.47 -33.19
CA MET A 17 14.27 37.29 -33.51
C MET A 17 15.01 35.99 -33.17
N ALA A 18 16.31 35.90 -33.41
CA ALA A 18 17.12 34.73 -33.06
C ALA A 18 17.16 34.51 -31.52
N ILE A 19 17.31 35.61 -30.75
CA ILE A 19 17.30 35.56 -29.28
C ILE A 19 15.93 35.11 -28.76
N ILE A 20 14.83 35.67 -29.26
CA ILE A 20 13.48 35.29 -28.88
C ILE A 20 13.22 33.82 -29.26
N GLY A 21 13.61 33.41 -30.46
CA GLY A 21 13.47 32.03 -30.93
C GLY A 21 14.22 31.02 -30.06
N SER A 22 15.48 31.33 -29.72
CA SER A 22 16.29 30.48 -28.82
C SER A 22 15.69 30.38 -27.43
N MET A 23 15.16 31.47 -26.90
CA MET A 23 14.52 31.53 -25.58
C MET A 23 13.24 30.69 -25.56
N VAL A 24 12.39 30.78 -26.58
CA VAL A 24 11.18 29.95 -26.71
C VAL A 24 11.57 28.47 -26.77
N ALA A 25 12.60 28.12 -27.54
CA ALA A 25 13.08 26.73 -27.64
C ALA A 25 13.58 26.20 -26.27
N ILE A 26 14.30 26.99 -25.49
CA ILE A 26 14.77 26.61 -24.14
C ILE A 26 13.58 26.43 -23.19
N VAL A 27 12.64 27.36 -23.20
CA VAL A 27 11.42 27.25 -22.34
C VAL A 27 10.61 26.01 -22.67
N LEU A 28 10.43 25.68 -23.96
CA LEU A 28 9.74 24.48 -24.38
C LEU A 28 10.48 23.20 -23.96
N HIS A 29 11.81 23.20 -24.05
CA HIS A 29 12.63 22.08 -23.60
C HIS A 29 12.52 21.88 -22.09
N GLU A 30 12.65 22.93 -21.29
CA GLU A 30 12.48 22.85 -19.82
C GLU A 30 11.07 22.46 -19.41
N ARG A 31 10.03 22.94 -20.09
CA ARG A 31 8.66 22.52 -19.84
C ARG A 31 8.48 21.01 -20.05
N SER A 32 9.06 20.47 -21.12
CA SER A 32 9.03 19.02 -21.37
C SER A 32 9.75 18.22 -20.28
N ARG A 33 10.86 18.76 -19.76
CA ARG A 33 11.61 18.16 -18.66
C ARG A 33 10.82 18.17 -17.36
N VAL A 34 10.22 19.30 -16.99
CA VAL A 34 9.36 19.42 -15.80
C VAL A 34 8.19 18.46 -15.88
N GLN A 35 7.55 18.32 -17.05
CA GLN A 35 6.43 17.40 -17.24
C GLN A 35 6.85 15.92 -17.06
N LYS A 36 8.07 15.54 -17.49
CA LYS A 36 8.62 14.20 -17.21
C LYS A 36 8.81 13.98 -15.70
N ILE A 37 9.37 14.96 -15.00
CA ILE A 37 9.57 14.90 -13.55
C ILE A 37 8.23 14.75 -12.82
N GLU A 38 7.21 15.51 -13.21
CA GLU A 38 5.87 15.42 -12.64
C GLU A 38 5.25 14.04 -12.85
N ASN A 39 5.34 13.49 -14.05
CA ASN A 39 4.85 12.14 -14.35
C ASN A 39 5.59 11.06 -13.54
N GLU A 40 6.90 11.17 -13.38
CA GLU A 40 7.70 10.27 -12.54
C GLU A 40 7.28 10.39 -11.07
N SER A 41 7.04 11.61 -10.57
CA SER A 41 6.56 11.84 -9.21
C SER A 41 5.20 11.19 -8.95
N ILE A 42 4.25 11.33 -9.88
CA ILE A 42 2.93 10.69 -9.80
C ILE A 42 3.08 9.16 -9.78
N ALA A 43 3.93 8.59 -10.64
CA ALA A 43 4.17 7.14 -10.68
C ALA A 43 4.76 6.62 -9.36
N ILE A 44 5.71 7.36 -8.77
CA ILE A 44 6.30 7.05 -7.46
C ILE A 44 5.21 7.06 -6.37
N PHE A 45 4.38 8.10 -6.34
CA PHE A 45 3.31 8.22 -5.35
C PHE A 45 2.28 7.08 -5.45
N GLN A 46 1.89 6.71 -6.68
CA GLN A 46 1.00 5.57 -6.91
C GLN A 46 1.64 4.25 -6.45
N THR A 47 2.92 4.06 -6.72
CA THR A 47 3.66 2.87 -6.30
C THR A 47 3.73 2.79 -4.77
N GLN A 48 4.03 3.89 -4.09
CA GLN A 48 4.04 3.98 -2.63
C GLN A 48 2.66 3.66 -2.04
N HIS A 49 1.59 4.18 -2.62
CA HIS A 49 0.22 3.86 -2.22
C HIS A 49 -0.08 2.37 -2.36
N ASN A 50 0.33 1.74 -3.46
CA ASN A 50 0.14 0.31 -3.69
C ASN A 50 0.92 -0.55 -2.69
N ILE A 51 2.15 -0.15 -2.35
CA ILE A 51 2.97 -0.82 -1.33
C ILE A 51 2.30 -0.74 0.04
N ASN A 52 1.89 0.45 0.48
CA ASN A 52 1.23 0.65 1.77
C ASN A 52 -0.09 -0.14 1.85
N THR A 53 -0.84 -0.18 0.76
CA THR A 53 -2.08 -0.94 0.66
C THR A 53 -1.79 -2.44 0.76
N THR A 54 -0.81 -2.95 0.03
CA THR A 54 -0.41 -4.36 0.07
C THR A 54 0.12 -4.76 1.45
N HIS A 55 0.96 -3.93 2.07
CA HIS A 55 1.42 -4.11 3.45
C HIS A 55 0.24 -4.29 4.42
N ARG A 56 -0.77 -3.42 4.31
CA ARG A 56 -1.98 -3.50 5.15
C ARG A 56 -2.75 -4.80 4.93
N TYR A 57 -2.87 -5.27 3.68
CA TYR A 57 -3.51 -6.56 3.39
C TYR A 57 -2.75 -7.74 3.98
N VAL A 58 -1.42 -7.77 3.82
CA VAL A 58 -0.56 -8.83 4.38
C VAL A 58 -0.65 -8.84 5.91
N THR A 59 -0.53 -7.68 6.55
CA THR A 59 -0.63 -7.54 8.01
C THR A 59 -2.00 -8.00 8.53
N THR A 60 -3.08 -7.57 7.88
CA THR A 60 -4.45 -7.99 8.22
C THR A 60 -4.61 -9.51 8.10
N LEU A 61 -4.06 -10.11 7.04
CA LEU A 61 -4.12 -11.55 6.82
C LEU A 61 -3.33 -12.32 7.89
N VAL A 62 -2.15 -11.82 8.27
CA VAL A 62 -1.33 -12.40 9.35
C VAL A 62 -2.09 -12.37 10.68
N THR A 63 -2.67 -11.24 11.04
CA THR A 63 -3.43 -11.05 12.29
C THR A 63 -4.71 -11.89 12.30
N TYR A 64 -5.45 -11.95 11.19
CA TYR A 64 -6.65 -12.76 11.08
C TYR A 64 -6.34 -14.25 11.31
N GLY A 65 -5.22 -14.75 10.82
CA GLY A 65 -4.79 -16.13 11.07
C GLY A 65 -4.43 -16.42 12.54
N GLU A 66 -4.25 -15.43 13.41
CA GLU A 66 -4.01 -15.66 14.83
C GLU A 66 -5.26 -16.19 15.57
N SER A 67 -6.46 -15.93 15.04
CA SER A 67 -7.73 -16.39 15.61
C SER A 67 -8.18 -17.80 15.13
N VAL A 68 -7.35 -18.52 14.41
CA VAL A 68 -7.68 -19.81 13.76
C VAL A 68 -8.32 -20.86 14.68
N MET A 69 -8.04 -20.83 15.98
CA MET A 69 -8.56 -21.79 16.96
C MET A 69 -10.08 -21.70 17.17
N VAL A 70 -10.69 -20.56 16.85
CA VAL A 70 -12.13 -20.33 16.96
C VAL A 70 -12.83 -20.31 15.60
N TRP A 71 -12.10 -20.59 14.52
CA TRP A 71 -12.64 -20.56 13.16
C TRP A 71 -13.71 -21.63 12.94
N ASN A 72 -14.69 -21.26 12.16
CA ASN A 72 -15.65 -22.15 11.50
C ASN A 72 -15.31 -22.31 10.01
N ASP A 73 -16.15 -23.01 9.25
CA ASP A 73 -15.92 -23.22 7.81
C ASP A 73 -16.05 -21.91 6.99
N GLU A 74 -16.87 -20.96 7.43
CA GLU A 74 -17.02 -19.65 6.80
C GLU A 74 -15.75 -18.82 6.99
N ASP A 75 -15.14 -18.86 8.18
CA ASP A 75 -13.88 -18.15 8.49
C ASP A 75 -12.73 -18.65 7.62
N SER A 76 -12.67 -19.95 7.38
CA SER A 76 -11.67 -20.55 6.51
C SER A 76 -11.82 -20.11 5.05
N GLY A 77 -13.07 -20.01 4.56
CA GLY A 77 -13.39 -19.47 3.24
C GLY A 77 -13.00 -17.99 3.11
N ALA A 78 -13.35 -17.18 4.11
CA ALA A 78 -13.01 -15.77 4.17
C ALA A 78 -11.49 -15.54 4.22
N TYR A 79 -10.75 -16.39 4.93
CA TYR A 79 -9.28 -16.33 4.94
C TYR A 79 -8.71 -16.60 3.55
N ARG A 80 -9.17 -17.67 2.88
CA ARG A 80 -8.72 -18.05 1.53
C ARG A 80 -8.99 -16.93 0.51
N GLU A 81 -10.16 -16.33 0.54
CA GLU A 81 -10.49 -15.21 -0.35
C GLU A 81 -9.52 -14.02 -0.15
N ARG A 82 -9.30 -13.63 1.11
CA ARG A 82 -8.37 -12.55 1.45
C ARG A 82 -6.94 -12.88 1.02
N ARG A 83 -6.53 -14.14 1.18
CA ARG A 83 -5.19 -14.60 0.77
C ARG A 83 -5.02 -14.52 -0.74
N VAL A 84 -5.99 -14.97 -1.53
CA VAL A 84 -5.97 -14.86 -3.00
C VAL A 84 -5.89 -13.39 -3.44
N ARG A 85 -6.65 -12.52 -2.82
CA ARG A 85 -6.61 -11.07 -3.08
C ARG A 85 -5.24 -10.48 -2.74
N THR A 86 -4.67 -10.86 -1.60
CA THR A 86 -3.33 -10.43 -1.18
C THR A 86 -2.26 -10.92 -2.16
N ASP A 87 -2.35 -12.18 -2.63
CA ASP A 87 -1.42 -12.73 -3.61
C ASP A 87 -1.47 -11.98 -4.95
N SER A 88 -2.67 -11.64 -5.43
CA SER A 88 -2.85 -10.82 -6.64
C SER A 88 -2.20 -9.44 -6.50
N MET A 89 -2.33 -8.80 -5.32
CA MET A 89 -1.69 -7.51 -5.05
C MET A 89 -0.17 -7.63 -4.99
N LEU A 90 0.36 -8.68 -4.36
CA LEU A 90 1.80 -8.97 -4.34
C LEU A 90 2.34 -9.22 -5.75
N GLN A 91 1.60 -9.92 -6.60
CA GLN A 91 1.97 -10.13 -8.00
C GLN A 91 2.02 -8.82 -8.79
N THR A 92 1.06 -7.94 -8.58
CA THR A 92 1.06 -6.59 -9.17
C THR A 92 2.27 -5.78 -8.70
N LEU A 93 2.55 -5.83 -7.39
CA LEU A 93 3.70 -5.16 -6.79
C LEU A 93 5.03 -5.67 -7.36
N ARG A 94 5.14 -6.98 -7.57
CA ARG A 94 6.31 -7.63 -8.18
C ARG A 94 6.66 -7.04 -9.56
N THR A 95 5.64 -6.69 -10.34
CA THR A 95 5.83 -6.10 -11.67
C THR A 95 6.11 -4.60 -11.63
N GLN A 96 5.49 -3.87 -10.71
CA GLN A 96 5.60 -2.42 -10.62
C GLN A 96 6.85 -1.94 -9.86
N CYS A 97 7.34 -2.74 -8.92
CA CYS A 97 8.41 -2.33 -8.01
C CYS A 97 9.77 -2.97 -8.30
N LYS A 98 10.03 -3.44 -9.52
CA LYS A 98 11.30 -4.06 -9.91
C LYS A 98 12.54 -3.22 -9.60
N ASP A 99 12.39 -1.89 -9.67
CA ASP A 99 13.49 -0.95 -9.41
C ASP A 99 13.72 -0.69 -7.91
N PHE A 100 12.80 -1.09 -7.05
CA PHE A 100 12.82 -0.75 -5.62
C PHE A 100 12.92 -1.98 -4.72
N ILE A 101 12.38 -3.11 -5.15
CA ILE A 101 12.26 -4.33 -4.36
C ILE A 101 12.76 -5.50 -5.20
N GLN A 102 13.55 -6.36 -4.58
CA GLN A 102 13.98 -7.61 -5.23
C GLN A 102 12.78 -8.54 -5.42
N PRO A 103 12.49 -9.02 -6.65
CA PRO A 103 11.36 -9.89 -6.93
C PRO A 103 11.34 -11.16 -6.07
N GLU A 104 12.52 -11.67 -5.70
CA GLU A 104 12.71 -12.87 -4.86
C GLU A 104 12.15 -12.69 -3.45
N GLN A 105 12.18 -11.47 -2.91
CA GLN A 105 11.61 -11.16 -1.60
C GLN A 105 10.08 -11.23 -1.63
N ILE A 106 9.46 -10.76 -2.72
CA ILE A 106 8.01 -10.85 -2.92
C ILE A 106 7.61 -12.32 -3.12
N ASP A 107 8.37 -13.09 -3.90
CA ASP A 107 8.12 -14.51 -4.12
C ASP A 107 8.27 -15.30 -2.81
N SER A 108 9.26 -14.98 -1.97
CA SER A 108 9.42 -15.54 -0.63
C SER A 108 8.22 -15.22 0.27
N LEU A 109 7.71 -13.98 0.23
CA LEU A 109 6.53 -13.58 0.99
C LEU A 109 5.29 -14.36 0.56
N ARG A 110 5.08 -14.53 -0.75
CA ARG A 110 3.97 -15.31 -1.31
C ARG A 110 4.05 -16.79 -0.89
N THR A 111 5.24 -17.38 -0.93
CA THR A 111 5.47 -18.78 -0.49
C THR A 111 5.20 -18.94 1.00
N LEU A 112 5.65 -18.01 1.83
CA LEU A 112 5.38 -18.04 3.28
C LEU A 112 3.89 -17.87 3.59
N LEU A 113 3.17 -17.04 2.85
CA LEU A 113 1.72 -16.89 3.02
C LEU A 113 0.95 -18.15 2.61
N ALA A 114 1.39 -18.85 1.56
CA ALA A 114 0.83 -20.15 1.16
C ALA A 114 1.07 -21.22 2.24
N ALA A 115 2.31 -21.34 2.71
CA ALA A 115 2.64 -22.26 3.79
C ALA A 115 1.86 -21.97 5.08
N LYS A 116 1.63 -20.68 5.37
CA LYS A 116 0.79 -20.27 6.51
C LYS A 116 -0.67 -20.72 6.34
N GLU A 117 -1.24 -20.59 5.16
CA GLU A 117 -2.61 -21.07 4.87
C GLU A 117 -2.74 -22.55 5.19
N ASP A 118 -1.83 -23.38 4.69
CA ASP A 118 -1.83 -24.82 4.93
C ASP A 118 -1.72 -25.15 6.44
N HIS A 119 -0.84 -24.49 7.16
CA HIS A 119 -0.70 -24.67 8.62
C HIS A 119 -1.96 -24.24 9.40
N LEU A 120 -2.62 -23.15 8.99
CA LEU A 120 -3.85 -22.71 9.65
C LEU A 120 -4.97 -23.72 9.47
N PHE A 121 -5.11 -24.31 8.28
CA PHE A 121 -6.09 -25.38 8.05
C PHE A 121 -5.78 -26.63 8.86
N GLN A 122 -4.51 -27.01 9.00
CA GLN A 122 -4.10 -28.11 9.85
C GLN A 122 -4.43 -27.84 11.33
N ILE A 123 -4.20 -26.63 11.83
CA ILE A 123 -4.56 -26.23 13.20
C ILE A 123 -6.08 -26.31 13.40
N MET A 124 -6.86 -25.80 12.45
CA MET A 124 -8.31 -25.83 12.50
C MET A 124 -8.83 -27.28 12.57
N GLU A 125 -8.32 -28.17 11.71
CA GLU A 125 -8.74 -29.57 11.69
C GLU A 125 -8.31 -30.30 12.97
N ALA A 126 -7.07 -30.10 13.46
CA ALA A 126 -6.61 -30.67 14.72
C ALA A 126 -7.48 -30.20 15.91
N THR A 127 -7.86 -28.91 15.93
CA THR A 127 -8.75 -28.34 16.97
C THR A 127 -10.15 -28.96 16.88
N ARG A 128 -10.69 -29.20 15.68
CA ARG A 128 -11.99 -29.89 15.45
C ARG A 128 -11.93 -31.33 15.96
N GLU A 129 -10.86 -32.06 15.66
CA GLU A 129 -10.65 -33.42 16.16
C GLU A 129 -10.52 -33.46 17.69
N GLN A 130 -9.84 -32.50 18.29
CA GLN A 130 -9.72 -32.36 19.74
C GLN A 130 -11.13 -32.18 20.39
N LYS A 131 -11.94 -31.26 19.85
CA LYS A 131 -13.31 -31.05 20.33
C LYS A 131 -14.18 -32.31 20.24
N LYS A 132 -14.07 -33.09 19.13
CA LYS A 132 -14.77 -34.36 18.99
C LYS A 132 -14.33 -35.37 20.05
N THR A 133 -13.03 -35.49 20.29
CA THR A 133 -12.47 -36.41 21.29
C THR A 133 -12.86 -36.00 22.69
N ASP A 134 -12.88 -34.73 23.04
CA ASP A 134 -13.35 -34.20 24.33
C ASP A 134 -14.84 -34.49 24.54
N SER A 135 -15.66 -34.33 23.49
CA SER A 135 -17.08 -34.68 23.53
C SER A 135 -17.29 -36.17 23.80
N LEU A 136 -16.54 -37.04 23.13
CA LEU A 136 -16.62 -38.49 23.35
C LEU A 136 -16.21 -38.88 24.79
N LEU A 137 -15.15 -38.28 25.31
CA LEU A 137 -14.73 -38.48 26.71
C LEU A 137 -15.79 -38.00 27.71
N PHE A 138 -16.47 -36.89 27.42
CA PHE A 138 -17.56 -36.41 28.25
C PHE A 138 -18.74 -37.36 28.31
N HIS A 139 -19.11 -37.95 27.19
CA HIS A 139 -20.22 -38.95 27.10
C HIS A 139 -19.88 -40.31 27.74
N GLN A 140 -18.59 -40.61 27.96
CA GLN A 140 -18.12 -41.82 28.62
C GLN A 140 -18.12 -41.73 30.18
N LYS A 141 -18.57 -40.61 30.76
CA LYS A 141 -18.73 -40.50 32.21
C LYS A 141 -19.76 -41.53 32.68
N PRO A 142 -19.57 -42.16 33.88
CA PRO A 142 -20.45 -43.19 34.38
C PRO A 142 -21.90 -42.66 34.49
N THR A 143 -22.77 -43.27 33.73
CA THR A 143 -24.20 -42.93 33.82
C THR A 143 -24.79 -43.74 34.94
N VAL A 144 -25.26 -43.07 35.95
CA VAL A 144 -25.99 -43.73 37.07
C VAL A 144 -27.43 -43.99 36.61
N THR A 145 -27.69 -45.23 36.21
CA THR A 145 -29.06 -45.65 35.88
C THR A 145 -29.71 -46.19 37.12
N THR A 146 -30.65 -45.50 37.69
CA THR A 146 -31.45 -45.92 38.81
C THR A 146 -32.61 -46.82 38.28
N GLN A 147 -32.50 -48.13 38.41
CA GLN A 147 -33.58 -49.01 38.09
C GLN A 147 -34.36 -49.34 39.40
N THR A 148 -35.63 -49.00 39.43
CA THR A 148 -36.54 -49.37 40.51
C THR A 148 -37.09 -50.73 40.19
N THR A 149 -36.58 -51.78 40.85
CA THR A 149 -37.08 -53.13 40.70
C THR A 149 -37.98 -53.47 41.91
N THR A 150 -39.18 -53.91 41.63
CA THR A 150 -40.14 -54.33 42.70
C THR A 150 -39.79 -55.76 43.19
N ARG A 151 -39.33 -55.87 44.40
CA ARG A 151 -39.07 -57.14 45.02
C ARG A 151 -40.22 -57.52 45.91
N THR A 152 -40.79 -58.65 45.66
CA THR A 152 -41.87 -59.24 46.48
C THR A 152 -41.27 -59.85 47.72
N VAL A 153 -41.59 -59.30 48.88
CA VAL A 153 -41.09 -59.79 50.14
C VAL A 153 -42.33 -60.32 50.94
N THR A 154 -42.28 -61.59 51.27
CA THR A 154 -43.34 -62.21 52.08
C THR A 154 -43.02 -61.92 53.56
N ARG A 155 -43.91 -61.24 54.25
CA ARG A 155 -43.79 -60.88 55.65
C ARG A 155 -44.91 -61.52 56.46
N LYS A 156 -44.65 -62.07 57.67
CA LYS A 156 -45.70 -62.56 58.56
C LYS A 156 -46.55 -61.35 59.00
N LYS A 157 -47.90 -61.55 58.91
CA LYS A 157 -48.82 -60.53 59.38
C LYS A 157 -48.63 -60.29 60.88
N LYS A 158 -48.61 -59.06 61.33
CA LYS A 158 -48.58 -58.68 62.74
C LYS A 158 -50.02 -58.71 63.29
N GLY A 159 -50.21 -59.24 64.51
CA GLY A 159 -51.49 -59.38 65.19
C GLY A 159 -52.05 -60.79 65.18
N ILE A 160 -53.33 -60.96 65.59
CA ILE A 160 -54.00 -62.26 65.77
C ILE A 160 -54.02 -63.17 64.53
N ALA A 161 -54.07 -62.56 63.32
CA ALA A 161 -53.94 -63.24 62.02
C ALA A 161 -52.49 -63.79 61.77
N GLY A 162 -51.45 -63.30 62.42
CA GLY A 162 -50.08 -63.80 62.32
C GLY A 162 -49.88 -65.10 63.15
N PHE A 163 -50.69 -65.33 64.15
CA PHE A 163 -50.65 -66.57 64.99
C PHE A 163 -51.21 -67.82 64.24
N PHE A 164 -52.09 -67.64 63.26
CA PHE A 164 -52.63 -68.69 62.39
C PHE A 164 -51.85 -68.85 61.05
N GLY A 165 -50.58 -68.36 60.94
CA GLY A 165 -49.73 -68.61 59.81
C GLY A 165 -50.03 -67.75 58.58
N GLY A 166 -50.79 -66.66 58.70
CA GLY A 166 -51.08 -65.76 57.57
C GLY A 166 -49.82 -65.03 57.08
N LYS A 167 -49.50 -65.23 55.82
CA LYS A 167 -48.40 -64.53 55.13
C LYS A 167 -48.96 -63.40 54.26
N GLU A 168 -48.40 -62.23 54.39
CA GLU A 168 -48.73 -61.08 53.51
C GLU A 168 -47.58 -60.81 52.57
N THR A 169 -47.90 -60.71 51.29
CA THR A 169 -46.91 -60.39 50.25
C THR A 169 -46.95 -58.92 50.01
N VAL A 170 -45.90 -58.23 50.47
CA VAL A 170 -45.72 -56.79 50.27
C VAL A 170 -44.69 -56.56 49.15
N GLN A 171 -45.12 -55.82 48.17
CA GLN A 171 -44.18 -55.36 47.13
C GLN A 171 -43.42 -54.15 47.65
N MET A 172 -42.11 -54.32 47.86
CA MET A 172 -41.25 -53.20 48.22
C MET A 172 -40.45 -52.76 46.99
N PRO A 173 -40.45 -51.45 46.65
CA PRO A 173 -39.62 -50.97 45.61
C PRO A 173 -38.16 -51.02 46.11
N VAL A 174 -37.33 -51.82 45.45
CA VAL A 174 -35.89 -51.85 45.69
C VAL A 174 -35.23 -51.01 44.60
N VAL A 175 -34.70 -49.88 45.00
CA VAL A 175 -33.95 -49.05 44.13
C VAL A 175 -32.55 -49.68 43.97
N THR A 176 -32.31 -50.33 42.84
CA THR A 176 -31.00 -50.85 42.50
C THR A 176 -30.26 -49.82 41.60
N THR A 177 -29.28 -49.12 42.14
CA THR A 177 -28.41 -48.23 41.39
C THR A 177 -27.37 -49.10 40.67
N ARG A 178 -27.53 -49.28 39.37
CA ARG A 178 -26.54 -49.95 38.55
C ARG A 178 -25.62 -48.88 37.97
N GLN A 179 -24.40 -48.75 38.45
CA GLN A 179 -23.36 -48.00 37.81
C GLN A 179 -22.80 -48.85 36.68
N THR A 180 -23.03 -48.40 35.43
CA THR A 180 -22.34 -48.98 34.30
C THR A 180 -20.90 -48.48 34.39
N ALA A 181 -19.97 -49.38 34.69
CA ALA A 181 -18.55 -49.04 34.72
C ALA A 181 -18.13 -48.56 33.31
N PRO A 182 -17.53 -47.37 33.21
CA PRO A 182 -17.05 -46.90 31.92
C PRO A 182 -15.98 -47.86 31.40
N ASP A 183 -15.99 -48.07 30.09
CA ASP A 183 -15.00 -48.91 29.44
C ASP A 183 -13.59 -48.27 29.60
N LYS A 184 -12.80 -48.84 30.51
CA LYS A 184 -11.48 -48.34 30.90
C LYS A 184 -10.52 -48.36 29.71
N GLU A 185 -10.65 -49.32 28.81
CA GLU A 185 -9.81 -49.44 27.65
C GLU A 185 -10.11 -48.33 26.64
N LEU A 186 -11.40 -48.08 26.36
CA LEU A 186 -11.82 -46.98 25.49
C LEU A 186 -11.41 -45.61 26.05
N ILE A 187 -11.58 -45.38 27.37
CA ILE A 187 -11.11 -44.14 28.00
C ILE A 187 -9.60 -43.96 27.88
N SER A 188 -8.83 -45.02 28.05
CA SER A 188 -7.37 -44.96 27.91
C SER A 188 -6.95 -44.62 26.49
N LEU A 189 -7.61 -45.18 25.47
CA LEU A 189 -7.38 -44.88 24.06
C LEU A 189 -7.77 -43.44 23.72
N LEU A 190 -8.92 -42.95 24.18
CA LEU A 190 -9.34 -41.56 23.97
C LEU A 190 -8.41 -40.57 24.65
N ASN A 191 -7.93 -40.86 25.86
CA ASN A 191 -6.94 -40.01 26.55
C ASN A 191 -5.58 -40.02 25.85
N LYS A 192 -5.16 -41.11 25.26
CA LYS A 192 -3.93 -41.17 24.44
C LYS A 192 -4.12 -40.29 23.20
N ARG A 193 -5.23 -40.50 22.45
CA ARG A 193 -5.54 -39.70 21.24
C ARG A 193 -5.60 -38.20 21.55
N LYS A 194 -6.22 -37.82 22.67
CA LYS A 194 -6.25 -36.43 23.13
C LYS A 194 -4.85 -35.86 23.31
N ARG A 195 -3.95 -36.56 24.00
CA ARG A 195 -2.56 -36.12 24.19
C ARG A 195 -1.81 -36.01 22.87
N ASP A 196 -2.02 -36.94 21.95
CA ASP A 196 -1.39 -36.91 20.64
C ASP A 196 -1.85 -35.68 19.82
N ILE A 197 -3.15 -35.35 19.85
CA ILE A 197 -3.72 -34.17 19.21
C ILE A 197 -3.22 -32.89 19.86
N GLU A 198 -3.16 -32.82 21.20
CA GLU A 198 -2.63 -31.67 21.94
C GLU A 198 -1.16 -31.39 21.55
N THR A 199 -0.30 -32.43 21.56
CA THR A 199 1.10 -32.32 21.18
C THR A 199 1.26 -31.85 19.74
N TYR A 200 0.46 -32.42 18.81
CA TYR A 200 0.45 -32.02 17.40
C TYR A 200 0.00 -30.54 17.23
N THR A 201 -1.08 -30.16 17.89
CA THR A 201 -1.61 -28.78 17.84
C THR A 201 -0.60 -27.77 18.40
N ASP A 202 0.10 -28.09 19.49
CA ASP A 202 1.14 -27.23 20.06
C ASP A 202 2.33 -27.11 19.14
N SER A 203 2.75 -28.18 18.45
CA SER A 203 3.77 -28.14 17.41
C SER A 203 3.39 -27.22 16.26
N LEU A 204 2.15 -27.32 15.76
CA LEU A 204 1.62 -26.44 14.72
C LEU A 204 1.56 -24.96 15.16
N ARG A 205 1.19 -24.70 16.41
CA ARG A 205 1.20 -23.34 16.98
C ARG A 205 2.61 -22.74 17.01
N LEU A 206 3.60 -23.53 17.41
CA LEU A 206 4.99 -23.09 17.39
C LEU A 206 5.46 -22.77 15.97
N CYS A 207 5.14 -23.66 15.02
CA CYS A 207 5.45 -23.43 13.60
C CYS A 207 4.76 -22.15 13.06
N ASN A 208 3.48 -21.93 13.39
CA ASN A 208 2.76 -20.72 13.00
C ASN A 208 3.37 -19.45 13.61
N ARG A 209 3.83 -19.50 14.87
CA ARG A 209 4.55 -18.37 15.50
C ARG A 209 5.86 -18.05 14.76
N GLU A 210 6.64 -19.05 14.42
CA GLU A 210 7.89 -18.87 13.67
C GLU A 210 7.61 -18.33 12.27
N LEU A 211 6.58 -18.81 11.61
CA LEU A 211 6.14 -18.31 10.31
C LEU A 211 5.71 -16.83 10.39
N ASN A 212 4.95 -16.47 11.41
CA ASN A 212 4.57 -15.08 11.68
C ASN A 212 5.80 -14.20 11.91
N ARG A 213 6.79 -14.70 12.67
CA ARG A 213 8.03 -13.98 12.90
C ARG A 213 8.78 -13.72 11.59
N LYS A 214 8.92 -14.74 10.75
CA LYS A 214 9.57 -14.61 9.43
C LYS A 214 8.82 -13.64 8.52
N LEU A 215 7.49 -13.71 8.48
CA LEU A 215 6.66 -12.79 7.72
C LEU A 215 6.85 -11.34 8.18
N ARG A 216 6.81 -11.08 9.48
CA ARG A 216 7.03 -9.73 10.03
C ARG A 216 8.41 -9.19 9.67
N LEU A 217 9.46 -9.99 9.83
CA LEU A 217 10.82 -9.58 9.46
C LEU A 217 10.92 -9.23 7.97
N LEU A 218 10.34 -10.05 7.11
CA LEU A 218 10.35 -9.79 5.66
C LEU A 218 9.56 -8.53 5.30
N ILE A 219 8.40 -8.32 5.89
CA ILE A 219 7.58 -7.11 5.69
C ILE A 219 8.35 -5.86 6.15
N THR A 220 8.98 -5.90 7.32
CA THR A 220 9.78 -4.77 7.85
C THR A 220 10.97 -4.47 6.95
N SER A 221 11.67 -5.50 6.47
CA SER A 221 12.79 -5.34 5.53
C SER A 221 12.35 -4.73 4.20
N LEU A 222 11.20 -5.16 3.66
CA LEU A 222 10.62 -4.59 2.44
C LEU A 222 10.22 -3.13 2.63
N ASP A 223 9.62 -2.81 3.76
CA ASP A 223 9.18 -1.45 4.08
C ASP A 223 10.39 -0.50 4.20
N GLU A 224 11.44 -0.92 4.89
CA GLU A 224 12.68 -0.15 5.03
C GLU A 224 13.41 0.06 3.69
N GLN A 225 13.55 -1.00 2.88
CA GLN A 225 14.17 -0.89 1.55
C GLN A 225 13.38 0.04 0.64
N THR A 226 12.07 -0.07 0.66
CA THR A 226 11.16 0.76 -0.12
C THR A 226 11.26 2.22 0.30
N TRP A 227 11.21 2.49 1.61
CA TRP A 227 11.34 3.83 2.14
C TRP A 227 12.65 4.50 1.72
N ASN A 228 13.76 3.79 1.86
CA ASN A 228 15.08 4.29 1.47
C ASN A 228 15.17 4.57 -0.04
N ALA A 229 14.61 3.68 -0.87
CA ALA A 229 14.58 3.86 -2.31
C ALA A 229 13.70 5.06 -2.74
N PHE A 230 12.55 5.25 -2.13
CA PHE A 230 11.67 6.39 -2.39
C PHE A 230 12.33 7.70 -1.97
N ARG A 231 12.88 7.76 -0.77
CA ARG A 231 13.55 8.96 -0.27
C ARG A 231 14.68 9.40 -1.20
N SER A 232 15.51 8.48 -1.66
CA SER A 232 16.58 8.81 -2.59
C SER A 232 16.09 9.31 -3.96
N LYS A 233 14.98 8.77 -4.47
CA LYS A 233 14.34 9.26 -5.71
C LYS A 233 13.68 10.62 -5.51
N GLU A 234 12.98 10.82 -4.41
CA GLU A 234 12.34 12.10 -4.07
C GLU A 234 13.38 13.23 -3.96
N GLU A 235 14.51 12.97 -3.30
CA GLU A 235 15.62 13.94 -3.20
C GLU A 235 16.18 14.29 -4.58
N ARG A 236 16.37 13.31 -5.47
CA ARG A 236 16.81 13.54 -6.86
C ARG A 236 15.79 14.35 -7.68
N LEU A 237 14.50 14.02 -7.53
CA LEU A 237 13.43 14.75 -8.22
C LEU A 237 13.37 16.21 -7.73
N LYS A 238 13.45 16.43 -6.43
CA LYS A 238 13.46 17.76 -5.82
C LYS A 238 14.64 18.58 -6.32
N ALA A 239 15.85 18.04 -6.30
CA ALA A 239 17.04 18.70 -6.82
C ALA A 239 16.91 19.03 -8.32
N SER A 240 16.35 18.13 -9.12
CA SER A 240 16.10 18.36 -10.55
C SER A 240 15.06 19.45 -10.78
N TYR A 241 13.99 19.49 -9.98
CA TYR A 241 12.96 20.53 -10.05
C TYR A 241 13.50 21.91 -9.66
N GLU A 242 14.27 21.98 -8.57
CA GLU A 242 14.92 23.23 -8.14
C GLU A 242 15.85 23.78 -9.22
N HIS A 243 16.64 22.91 -9.87
CA HIS A 243 17.50 23.30 -10.98
C HIS A 243 16.71 23.83 -12.18
N SER A 244 15.66 23.14 -12.61
CA SER A 244 14.78 23.59 -13.70
C SER A 244 14.11 24.93 -13.39
N THR A 245 13.63 25.12 -12.17
CA THR A 245 13.01 26.37 -11.73
C THR A 245 14.03 27.52 -11.77
N LEU A 246 15.26 27.30 -11.34
CA LEU A 246 16.34 28.30 -11.39
C LEU A 246 16.69 28.70 -12.82
N VAL A 247 16.77 27.74 -13.75
CA VAL A 247 17.01 27.98 -15.18
C VAL A 247 15.89 28.81 -15.79
N ILE A 248 14.64 28.45 -15.56
CA ILE A 248 13.47 29.17 -16.08
C ILE A 248 13.46 30.62 -15.53
N THR A 249 13.67 30.80 -14.24
CA THR A 249 13.71 32.14 -13.60
C THR A 249 14.85 32.97 -14.16
N GLY A 250 16.02 32.39 -14.31
CA GLY A 250 17.19 33.06 -14.92
C GLY A 250 16.92 33.52 -16.36
N LEU A 251 16.27 32.68 -17.17
CA LEU A 251 15.88 33.01 -18.54
C LEU A 251 14.87 34.16 -18.60
N ILE A 252 13.88 34.18 -17.68
CA ILE A 252 12.91 35.29 -17.60
C ILE A 252 13.64 36.59 -17.29
N ILE A 253 14.51 36.62 -16.29
CA ILE A 253 15.28 37.82 -15.92
C ILE A 253 16.15 38.26 -17.09
N PHE A 254 16.85 37.35 -17.74
CA PHE A 254 17.69 37.63 -18.91
C PHE A 254 16.90 38.26 -20.07
N SER A 255 15.68 37.76 -20.31
CA SER A 255 14.74 38.28 -21.28
C SER A 255 14.35 39.74 -20.99
N ILE A 256 14.03 40.04 -19.76
CA ILE A 256 13.66 41.41 -19.34
C ILE A 256 14.81 42.37 -19.55
N ILE A 257 16.05 41.96 -19.22
CA ILE A 257 17.26 42.76 -19.43
C ILE A 257 17.46 43.01 -20.92
N LEU A 258 17.31 41.99 -21.78
CA LEU A 258 17.47 42.17 -23.24
C LEU A 258 16.42 43.13 -23.83
N LEU A 259 15.16 42.99 -23.40
CA LEU A 259 14.09 43.91 -23.80
C LEU A 259 14.42 45.36 -23.38
N PHE A 260 14.91 45.54 -22.17
CA PHE A 260 15.31 46.85 -21.66
C PHE A 260 16.49 47.48 -22.49
N ILE A 261 17.51 46.67 -22.78
CA ILE A 261 18.64 47.09 -23.64
C ILE A 261 18.14 47.47 -25.04
N SER A 262 17.27 46.64 -25.63
CA SER A 262 16.66 46.91 -26.95
C SER A 262 15.88 48.25 -26.93
N TYR A 263 15.10 48.48 -25.89
CA TYR A 263 14.37 49.75 -25.70
C TYR A 263 15.31 50.96 -25.65
N LEU A 264 16.42 50.88 -24.90
CA LEU A 264 17.41 51.97 -24.81
C LEU A 264 18.07 52.26 -26.16
N VAL A 265 18.41 51.22 -26.93
CA VAL A 265 19.00 51.34 -28.27
C VAL A 265 18.03 52.06 -29.22
N ILE A 266 16.75 51.65 -29.21
CA ILE A 266 15.71 52.29 -30.03
C ILE A 266 15.50 53.75 -29.64
N GLN A 267 15.40 54.05 -28.37
CA GLN A 267 15.31 55.44 -27.87
C GLN A 267 16.48 56.32 -28.31
N ARG A 268 17.69 55.76 -28.23
CA ARG A 268 18.90 56.46 -28.68
C ARG A 268 18.86 56.72 -30.19
N ASP A 269 18.43 55.76 -30.98
CA ASP A 269 18.36 55.90 -32.44
C ASP A 269 17.29 56.94 -32.87
N ILE A 270 16.15 56.99 -32.18
CA ILE A 270 15.10 58.00 -32.39
C ILE A 270 15.63 59.39 -32.06
N LYS A 271 16.32 59.58 -30.94
CA LYS A 271 16.93 60.88 -30.56
C LYS A 271 17.96 61.34 -31.56
N VAL A 272 18.83 60.47 -32.05
CA VAL A 272 19.85 60.79 -33.07
C VAL A 272 19.18 61.17 -34.39
N LYS A 273 18.14 60.44 -34.82
CA LYS A 273 17.39 60.80 -36.04
C LYS A 273 16.65 62.14 -35.92
N ALA A 274 16.05 62.41 -34.78
CA ALA A 274 15.41 63.71 -34.53
C ALA A 274 16.39 64.88 -34.56
N LYS A 275 17.62 64.69 -34.00
CA LYS A 275 18.69 65.71 -34.06
C LYS A 275 19.17 65.93 -35.47
N ASN A 276 19.43 64.85 -36.22
CA ASN A 276 19.85 64.96 -37.61
C ASN A 276 18.83 65.59 -38.54
N ARG A 277 17.55 65.38 -38.29
CA ARG A 277 16.42 66.01 -39.01
C ARG A 277 16.39 67.50 -38.77
N LYS A 278 16.48 67.93 -37.51
CA LYS A 278 16.55 69.36 -37.17
C LYS A 278 17.76 70.05 -37.85
N HIS A 279 18.95 69.44 -37.83
CA HIS A 279 20.14 69.97 -38.47
C HIS A 279 19.99 70.06 -40.01
N LEU A 280 19.29 69.13 -40.62
CA LEU A 280 18.98 69.17 -42.05
C LEU A 280 17.99 70.30 -42.37
N GLU A 281 16.97 70.52 -41.56
CA GLU A 281 16.01 71.60 -41.69
C GLU A 281 16.68 72.95 -41.54
N GLU A 282 17.54 73.12 -40.53
CA GLU A 282 18.34 74.34 -40.35
C GLU A 282 19.30 74.62 -41.55
N THR A 283 19.94 73.58 -42.13
CA THR A 283 20.80 73.68 -43.29
C THR A 283 20.02 74.10 -44.56
N ILE A 284 18.79 73.54 -44.72
CA ILE A 284 17.95 73.91 -45.83
C ILE A 284 17.52 75.38 -45.75
N GLU A 285 17.11 75.85 -44.55
CA GLU A 285 16.72 77.25 -44.31
C GLU A 285 17.87 78.18 -44.59
N GLN A 286 19.09 77.90 -44.17
CA GLN A 286 20.30 78.64 -44.48
C GLN A 286 20.58 78.68 -45.96
N ASN A 287 20.40 77.60 -46.69
CA ASN A 287 20.62 77.61 -48.17
C ASN A 287 19.53 78.39 -48.91
N ILE A 288 18.33 78.37 -48.43
CA ILE A 288 17.20 79.18 -48.99
C ILE A 288 17.50 80.67 -48.78
N ALA A 289 17.88 81.06 -47.59
CA ALA A 289 18.26 82.42 -47.28
C ALA A 289 19.48 82.94 -48.10
N LEU A 290 20.47 82.13 -48.35
CA LEU A 290 21.59 82.36 -49.24
C LEU A 290 21.18 82.58 -50.71
N LEU A 291 20.24 81.77 -51.20
CA LEU A 291 19.70 81.89 -52.55
C LEU A 291 18.85 83.13 -52.71
N GLU A 292 18.09 83.54 -51.68
CA GLU A 292 17.30 84.79 -51.70
C GLU A 292 18.27 86.02 -51.74
N THR A 293 19.32 86.00 -50.91
CA THR A 293 20.33 87.10 -50.93
C THR A 293 21.07 87.17 -52.25
N LEU A 294 21.40 86.05 -52.89
CA LEU A 294 22.05 86.02 -54.23
C LEU A 294 21.06 86.47 -55.31
N SER A 295 19.78 86.19 -55.18
CA SER A 295 18.75 86.65 -56.10
C SER A 295 18.57 88.22 -56.04
N LEU A 296 18.71 88.77 -54.85
CA LEU A 296 18.64 90.26 -54.68
C LEU A 296 19.89 91.00 -55.16
N ILE A 297 21.05 90.36 -55.28
CA ILE A 297 22.23 90.95 -55.80
C ILE A 297 22.28 90.92 -57.36
N HIS A 298 21.47 90.10 -57.98
CA HIS A 298 21.42 89.92 -59.44
C HIS A 298 20.36 90.77 -60.16
N ILE A 299 19.62 91.61 -59.44
CA ILE A 299 18.74 92.63 -59.99
C ILE A 299 19.42 93.96 -59.88
#